data_d055f6246bb3073dcde133da6a232f0b
#
_entry.id   d055f6246bb3073dcde133da6a232f0b
#
_cell.length_a   1.000
_cell.length_b   1.000
_cell.length_c   1.000
_cell.angle_alpha   90.00
_cell.angle_beta   90.00
_cell.angle_gamma   90.00
#
_symmetry.space_group_name_H-M   'P 1'
#
loop_
_entity.id
_entity.type
_entity.pdbx_description
1 polymer ?
#
loop_
_entity_poly.entity_id
_entity_poly.type
_entity_poly.pdbx_seq_one_letter_code
_entity_poly.pdbx_strand_id
1 'polypeptide(L)'
;MHTESAEPVGFPFTAIEGQPQLQMALLLAAIDPLLGGVLVEGPRGTAKSTSARALAALLPAGRFVNLPLGATEEQLVGSIDLEAALQRSAVQFRAGLLAQAHQGILYVDEVNLLADGLVDLLLDVSASGINRVERDGVSHQHDARITLIGTMNPEEGQLRPQLLDRFGLFVRLENVPSTAMRKAIVKTRMAFDADPRGFFAAHANAQAALAARVAAARGVLVAIQWPDAVHDQVAQLCQDAGVEGVRADLVMLRAARAHAALQGREQVTFVDVQAVAELALAHRRTQGAPQSQEGDEPSPESGGAQTSQPSGQRADQRADQSTDAQQAPPSPQPANAQTWGEMSAPQAVPIQTVKALRPFSSKKA
;
A
#
# COMPACT_ATOMS: atom_id res chain seq x y z
N MET A 1 -29.84 16.40 -31.23
CA MET A 1 -29.05 15.18 -31.35
C MET A 1 -27.89 15.32 -30.37
N HIS A 2 -28.06 14.81 -29.14
CA HIS A 2 -26.94 14.68 -28.20
C HIS A 2 -26.09 13.52 -28.68
N THR A 3 -24.91 13.78 -29.19
CA THR A 3 -23.89 12.77 -29.39
C THR A 3 -23.54 12.23 -28.01
N GLU A 4 -24.04 11.03 -27.69
CA GLU A 4 -23.50 10.21 -26.61
C GLU A 4 -21.99 10.09 -26.85
N SER A 5 -21.21 10.81 -26.07
CA SER A 5 -19.76 10.63 -26.06
C SER A 5 -19.51 9.25 -25.51
N ALA A 6 -19.23 8.30 -26.40
CA ALA A 6 -18.88 6.93 -26.03
C ALA A 6 -17.70 7.00 -25.06
N GLU A 7 -17.88 6.45 -23.87
CA GLU A 7 -16.80 6.36 -22.88
C GLU A 7 -15.55 5.75 -23.53
N PRO A 8 -14.36 6.31 -23.25
CA PRO A 8 -13.12 5.78 -23.83
C PRO A 8 -12.92 4.33 -23.39
N VAL A 9 -12.72 3.44 -24.35
CA VAL A 9 -12.46 2.02 -24.10
C VAL A 9 -11.17 1.88 -23.31
N GLY A 10 -11.23 1.26 -22.13
CA GLY A 10 -10.06 1.02 -21.29
C GLY A 10 -9.18 -0.10 -21.85
N PHE A 11 -7.87 -0.06 -21.50
CA PHE A 11 -6.95 -1.14 -21.82
C PHE A 11 -7.31 -2.42 -21.02
N PRO A 12 -7.41 -3.61 -21.64
CA PRO A 12 -7.78 -4.84 -20.94
C PRO A 12 -6.71 -5.26 -19.92
N PHE A 13 -7.09 -5.64 -18.71
CA PHE A 13 -6.17 -6.11 -17.67
C PHE A 13 -5.41 -7.38 -18.13
N THR A 14 -6.09 -8.25 -18.85
CA THR A 14 -5.52 -9.49 -19.40
C THR A 14 -4.49 -9.27 -20.51
N ALA A 15 -4.39 -8.06 -21.05
CA ALA A 15 -3.40 -7.69 -22.06
C ALA A 15 -2.14 -7.04 -21.47
N ILE A 16 -2.05 -6.89 -20.14
CA ILE A 16 -0.86 -6.34 -19.48
C ILE A 16 0.24 -7.41 -19.53
N GLU A 17 1.37 -7.05 -20.12
CA GLU A 17 2.52 -7.94 -20.29
C GLU A 17 3.67 -7.56 -19.36
N GLY A 18 4.47 -8.55 -18.95
CA GLY A 18 5.76 -8.35 -18.30
C GLY A 18 5.72 -7.92 -16.82
N GLN A 19 4.55 -7.94 -16.17
CA GLN A 19 4.40 -7.47 -14.78
C GLN A 19 3.57 -8.43 -13.92
N PRO A 20 3.97 -9.69 -13.76
CA PRO A 20 3.16 -10.70 -13.05
C PRO A 20 2.98 -10.37 -11.57
N GLN A 21 3.99 -9.81 -10.90
CA GLN A 21 3.89 -9.43 -9.49
C GLN A 21 2.90 -8.27 -9.28
N LEU A 22 2.92 -7.27 -10.17
CA LEU A 22 1.94 -6.18 -10.13
C LEU A 22 0.53 -6.71 -10.35
N GLN A 23 0.33 -7.54 -11.35
CA GLN A 23 -0.99 -8.13 -11.62
C GLN A 23 -1.49 -8.94 -10.42
N MET A 24 -0.62 -9.75 -9.81
CA MET A 24 -0.95 -10.53 -8.61
C MET A 24 -1.34 -9.62 -7.46
N ALA A 25 -0.51 -8.64 -7.10
CA ALA A 25 -0.80 -7.71 -6.00
C ALA A 25 -2.13 -6.98 -6.19
N LEU A 26 -2.39 -6.49 -7.40
CA LEU A 26 -3.62 -5.82 -7.76
C LEU A 26 -4.86 -6.72 -7.63
N LEU A 27 -4.77 -7.97 -8.09
CA LEU A 27 -5.86 -8.96 -7.97
C LEU A 27 -6.12 -9.32 -6.51
N LEU A 28 -5.08 -9.53 -5.70
CA LEU A 28 -5.22 -9.84 -4.28
C LEU A 28 -5.90 -8.70 -3.52
N ALA A 29 -5.49 -7.45 -3.76
CA ALA A 29 -6.11 -6.29 -3.15
C ALA A 29 -7.56 -6.05 -3.64
N ALA A 30 -7.87 -6.43 -4.88
CA ALA A 30 -9.24 -6.40 -5.38
C ALA A 30 -10.12 -7.47 -4.74
N ILE A 31 -9.57 -8.64 -4.39
CA ILE A 31 -10.29 -9.73 -3.71
C ILE A 31 -10.50 -9.41 -2.23
N ASP A 32 -9.46 -8.96 -1.51
CA ASP A 32 -9.54 -8.52 -0.12
C ASP A 32 -9.12 -7.04 0.02
N PRO A 33 -10.06 -6.09 -0.10
CA PRO A 33 -9.74 -4.67 0.07
C PRO A 33 -9.16 -4.31 1.45
N LEU A 34 -9.37 -5.14 2.47
CA LEU A 34 -8.83 -4.94 3.82
C LEU A 34 -7.35 -5.34 3.96
N LEU A 35 -6.67 -5.67 2.86
CA LEU A 35 -5.23 -5.87 2.83
C LEU A 35 -4.41 -4.60 3.17
N GLY A 36 -5.04 -3.42 3.16
CA GLY A 36 -4.35 -2.16 3.44
C GLY A 36 -3.71 -1.51 2.21
N GLY A 37 -4.16 -1.87 1.01
CA GLY A 37 -3.72 -1.28 -0.25
C GLY A 37 -2.45 -1.87 -0.84
N VAL A 38 -2.12 -1.39 -2.05
CA VAL A 38 -0.91 -1.75 -2.81
C VAL A 38 -0.09 -0.50 -3.05
N LEU A 39 1.19 -0.52 -2.69
CA LEU A 39 2.15 0.49 -3.09
C LEU A 39 2.98 -0.02 -4.27
N VAL A 40 2.99 0.74 -5.35
CA VAL A 40 3.73 0.39 -6.57
C VAL A 40 4.87 1.39 -6.78
N GLU A 41 6.08 0.97 -6.46
CA GLU A 41 7.30 1.74 -6.71
C GLU A 41 7.85 1.42 -8.09
N GLY A 42 8.31 2.43 -8.80
CA GLY A 42 9.01 2.21 -10.06
C GLY A 42 9.07 3.43 -10.96
N PRO A 43 9.89 3.38 -12.03
CA PRO A 43 10.11 4.49 -12.92
C PRO A 43 8.85 4.90 -13.69
N ARG A 44 8.88 6.07 -14.29
CA ARG A 44 7.79 6.55 -15.17
C ARG A 44 7.65 5.65 -16.39
N GLY A 45 6.43 5.54 -16.92
CA GLY A 45 6.17 4.76 -18.13
C GLY A 45 6.05 3.23 -17.94
N THR A 46 6.04 2.73 -16.70
CA THR A 46 5.85 1.29 -16.40
C THR A 46 4.39 0.85 -16.30
N ALA A 47 3.47 1.62 -16.88
CA ALA A 47 2.02 1.32 -16.96
C ALA A 47 1.30 1.20 -15.60
N LYS A 48 1.81 1.80 -14.51
CA LYS A 48 1.20 1.77 -13.17
C LYS A 48 -0.27 2.20 -13.20
N SER A 49 -0.56 3.40 -13.69
CA SER A 49 -1.91 3.95 -13.79
C SER A 49 -2.80 3.20 -14.79
N THR A 50 -2.22 2.69 -15.88
CA THR A 50 -2.94 1.85 -16.84
C THR A 50 -3.41 0.55 -16.19
N SER A 51 -2.55 -0.11 -15.42
CA SER A 51 -2.87 -1.36 -14.71
C SER A 51 -3.94 -1.17 -13.64
N ALA A 52 -3.84 -0.08 -12.87
CA ALA A 52 -4.85 0.26 -11.87
C ALA A 52 -6.22 0.55 -12.50
N ARG A 53 -6.24 1.27 -13.61
CA ARG A 53 -7.47 1.58 -14.35
C ARG A 53 -8.07 0.33 -15.01
N ALA A 54 -7.23 -0.54 -15.55
CA ALA A 54 -7.67 -1.81 -16.14
C ALA A 54 -8.24 -2.78 -15.09
N LEU A 55 -7.74 -2.75 -13.85
CA LEU A 55 -8.29 -3.53 -12.73
C LEU A 55 -9.73 -3.13 -12.41
N ALA A 56 -10.09 -1.83 -12.51
CA ALA A 56 -11.43 -1.37 -12.22
C ALA A 56 -12.49 -2.07 -13.09
N ALA A 57 -12.15 -2.38 -14.35
CA ALA A 57 -13.04 -3.10 -15.26
C ALA A 57 -13.30 -4.56 -14.86
N LEU A 58 -12.55 -5.12 -13.91
CA LEU A 58 -12.79 -6.46 -13.36
C LEU A 58 -13.74 -6.42 -12.14
N LEU A 59 -13.97 -5.25 -11.55
CA LEU A 59 -14.80 -5.10 -10.37
C LEU A 59 -16.26 -4.86 -10.75
N PRO A 60 -17.24 -5.38 -9.95
CA PRO A 60 -18.66 -5.24 -10.26
C PRO A 60 -19.12 -3.79 -10.37
N ALA A 61 -18.57 -2.90 -9.53
CA ALA A 61 -18.90 -1.48 -9.55
C ALA A 61 -18.16 -0.71 -10.66
N GLY A 62 -17.04 -1.25 -11.18
CA GLY A 62 -16.23 -0.61 -12.23
C GLY A 62 -15.64 0.76 -11.87
N ARG A 63 -15.75 1.18 -10.61
CA ARG A 63 -15.40 2.55 -10.17
C ARG A 63 -13.90 2.72 -10.08
N PHE A 64 -13.41 3.77 -10.70
CA PHE A 64 -12.03 4.23 -10.59
C PHE A 64 -12.03 5.71 -10.19
N VAL A 65 -11.60 5.98 -8.99
CA VAL A 65 -11.51 7.34 -8.43
C VAL A 65 -10.05 7.71 -8.31
N ASN A 66 -9.66 8.82 -8.93
CA ASN A 66 -8.31 9.37 -8.82
C ASN A 66 -8.29 10.44 -7.73
N LEU A 67 -7.34 10.34 -6.81
CA LEU A 67 -7.09 11.36 -5.80
C LEU A 67 -6.10 12.40 -6.35
N PRO A 68 -6.50 13.67 -6.53
CA PRO A 68 -5.57 14.72 -6.91
C PRO A 68 -4.55 15.01 -5.81
N LEU A 69 -3.30 15.33 -6.16
CA LEU A 69 -2.26 15.70 -5.18
C LEU A 69 -2.64 16.91 -4.32
N GLY A 70 -3.42 17.83 -4.87
CA GLY A 70 -3.94 19.00 -4.14
C GLY A 70 -5.26 18.78 -3.41
N ALA A 71 -5.71 17.54 -3.22
CA ALA A 71 -6.95 17.25 -2.52
C ALA A 71 -6.86 17.67 -1.04
N THR A 72 -7.94 18.25 -0.55
CA THR A 72 -8.10 18.54 0.89
C THR A 72 -8.68 17.32 1.61
N GLU A 73 -8.49 17.29 2.94
CA GLU A 73 -9.10 16.27 3.78
C GLU A 73 -10.62 16.22 3.60
N GLU A 74 -11.31 17.37 3.55
CA GLU A 74 -12.75 17.45 3.32
C GLU A 74 -13.18 16.86 1.98
N GLN A 75 -12.39 17.03 0.92
CA GLN A 75 -12.65 16.40 -0.37
C GLN A 75 -12.52 14.89 -0.31
N LEU A 76 -11.58 14.40 0.51
CA LEU A 76 -11.31 12.99 0.67
C LEU A 76 -12.40 12.30 1.50
N VAL A 77 -12.62 12.77 2.74
CA VAL A 77 -13.54 12.12 3.69
C VAL A 77 -15.00 12.53 3.49
N GLY A 78 -15.23 13.70 2.90
CA GLY A 78 -16.53 14.36 2.84
C GLY A 78 -16.70 15.39 3.95
N SER A 79 -17.82 16.10 3.93
CA SER A 79 -18.12 17.14 4.91
C SER A 79 -19.55 17.05 5.43
N ILE A 80 -19.76 17.56 6.64
CA ILE A 80 -21.09 17.71 7.25
C ILE A 80 -21.57 19.12 7.02
N ASP A 81 -22.76 19.28 6.41
CA ASP A 81 -23.41 20.57 6.19
C ASP A 81 -24.13 21.00 7.48
N LEU A 82 -23.45 21.82 8.28
CA LEU A 82 -23.97 22.31 9.55
C LEU A 82 -25.12 23.33 9.37
N GLU A 83 -25.12 24.11 8.28
CA GLU A 83 -26.21 25.07 8.03
C GLU A 83 -27.52 24.33 7.74
N ALA A 84 -27.46 23.28 6.93
CA ALA A 84 -28.61 22.41 6.69
C ALA A 84 -29.09 21.70 7.96
N ALA A 85 -28.15 21.30 8.84
CA ALA A 85 -28.48 20.70 10.13
C ALA A 85 -29.22 21.67 11.05
N LEU A 86 -28.79 22.93 11.12
CA LEU A 86 -29.42 23.95 11.94
C LEU A 86 -30.79 24.41 11.39
N GLN A 87 -30.93 24.55 10.08
CA GLN A 87 -32.16 25.00 9.45
C GLN A 87 -33.25 23.94 9.34
N ARG A 88 -32.86 22.66 9.16
CA ARG A 88 -33.79 21.56 8.84
C ARG A 88 -33.83 20.47 9.91
N SER A 89 -33.10 20.61 11.01
CA SER A 89 -32.92 19.59 12.07
C SER A 89 -32.49 18.22 11.47
N ALA A 90 -31.81 18.22 10.31
CA ALA A 90 -31.35 17.03 9.62
C ALA A 90 -29.89 17.21 9.20
N VAL A 91 -29.02 16.32 9.66
CA VAL A 91 -27.61 16.28 9.27
C VAL A 91 -27.53 15.88 7.79
N GLN A 92 -26.99 16.77 6.94
CA GLN A 92 -26.67 16.43 5.55
C GLN A 92 -25.17 16.17 5.42
N PHE A 93 -24.83 14.97 4.95
CA PHE A 93 -23.47 14.58 4.62
C PHE A 93 -23.20 14.78 3.14
N ARG A 94 -22.12 15.46 2.81
CA ARG A 94 -21.58 15.54 1.45
C ARG A 94 -20.53 14.47 1.26
N ALA A 95 -20.82 13.51 0.40
CA ALA A 95 -19.93 12.39 0.12
C ALA A 95 -18.61 12.86 -0.51
N GLY A 96 -17.48 12.45 0.12
CA GLY A 96 -16.14 12.65 -0.40
C GLY A 96 -15.68 11.55 -1.37
N LEU A 97 -14.40 11.59 -1.75
CA LEU A 97 -13.82 10.64 -2.69
C LEU A 97 -13.81 9.20 -2.14
N LEU A 98 -13.68 9.02 -0.82
CA LEU A 98 -13.77 7.70 -0.17
C LEU A 98 -15.14 7.05 -0.37
N ALA A 99 -16.21 7.82 -0.25
CA ALA A 99 -17.57 7.32 -0.51
C ALA A 99 -17.78 6.99 -1.99
N GLN A 100 -17.24 7.80 -2.89
CA GLN A 100 -17.30 7.57 -4.34
C GLN A 100 -16.53 6.32 -4.75
N ALA A 101 -15.38 6.03 -4.10
CA ALA A 101 -14.54 4.87 -4.37
C ALA A 101 -15.03 3.57 -3.70
N HIS A 102 -16.10 3.61 -2.91
CA HIS A 102 -16.63 2.43 -2.23
C HIS A 102 -16.89 1.27 -3.20
N GLN A 103 -16.37 0.08 -2.88
CA GLN A 103 -16.36 -1.14 -3.71
C GLN A 103 -15.61 -1.01 -5.06
N GLY A 104 -14.85 0.06 -5.24
CA GLY A 104 -14.02 0.33 -6.40
C GLY A 104 -12.57 0.56 -6.03
N ILE A 105 -11.89 1.32 -6.87
CA ILE A 105 -10.47 1.66 -6.73
C ILE A 105 -10.34 3.13 -6.35
N LEU A 106 -9.54 3.40 -5.33
CA LEU A 106 -8.98 4.72 -5.08
C LEU A 106 -7.51 4.70 -5.49
N TYR A 107 -7.20 5.47 -6.52
CA TYR A 107 -5.86 5.58 -7.09
C TYR A 107 -5.20 6.88 -6.66
N VAL A 108 -3.97 6.77 -6.18
CA VAL A 108 -3.13 7.90 -5.76
C VAL A 108 -1.84 7.85 -6.55
N ASP A 109 -1.66 8.81 -7.46
CA ASP A 109 -0.39 8.95 -8.17
C ASP A 109 0.59 9.73 -7.30
N GLU A 110 1.85 9.29 -7.25
CA GLU A 110 2.92 9.92 -6.48
C GLU A 110 2.52 10.15 -5.00
N VAL A 111 2.09 9.07 -4.33
CA VAL A 111 1.60 9.13 -2.94
C VAL A 111 2.62 9.72 -1.97
N ASN A 112 3.91 9.64 -2.28
CA ASN A 112 5.02 10.25 -1.54
C ASN A 112 4.99 11.79 -1.54
N LEU A 113 4.21 12.42 -2.43
CA LEU A 113 4.03 13.88 -2.49
C LEU A 113 2.80 14.37 -1.73
N LEU A 114 1.95 13.47 -1.25
CA LEU A 114 0.83 13.85 -0.38
C LEU A 114 1.31 14.23 1.03
N ALA A 115 0.52 15.05 1.69
CA ALA A 115 0.72 15.31 3.11
C ALA A 115 0.56 14.02 3.93
N ASP A 116 1.47 13.77 4.87
CA ASP A 116 1.49 12.54 5.69
C ASP A 116 0.15 12.24 6.36
N GLY A 117 -0.54 13.27 6.87
CA GLY A 117 -1.86 13.10 7.49
C GLY A 117 -2.94 12.55 6.54
N LEU A 118 -2.88 12.93 5.25
CA LEU A 118 -3.78 12.35 4.24
C LEU A 118 -3.44 10.91 3.93
N VAL A 119 -2.14 10.58 3.85
CA VAL A 119 -1.69 9.19 3.64
C VAL A 119 -2.10 8.32 4.82
N ASP A 120 -1.92 8.79 6.07
CA ASP A 120 -2.35 8.09 7.28
C ASP A 120 -3.85 7.80 7.25
N LEU A 121 -4.67 8.79 6.94
CA LEU A 121 -6.11 8.65 6.86
C LEU A 121 -6.53 7.64 5.78
N LEU A 122 -5.90 7.70 4.60
CA LEU A 122 -6.14 6.73 3.52
C LEU A 122 -5.85 5.30 3.95
N LEU A 123 -4.73 5.09 4.65
CA LEU A 123 -4.31 3.78 5.14
C LEU A 123 -5.23 3.27 6.25
N ASP A 124 -5.69 4.15 7.15
CA ASP A 124 -6.66 3.78 8.18
C ASP A 124 -7.99 3.34 7.59
N VAL A 125 -8.52 4.09 6.63
CA VAL A 125 -9.77 3.74 5.95
C VAL A 125 -9.60 2.46 5.12
N SER A 126 -8.48 2.29 4.44
CA SER A 126 -8.20 1.08 3.67
C SER A 126 -8.13 -0.18 4.55
N ALA A 127 -7.59 -0.07 5.76
CA ALA A 127 -7.49 -1.18 6.71
C ALA A 127 -8.81 -1.48 7.43
N SER A 128 -9.59 -0.45 7.79
CA SER A 128 -10.85 -0.60 8.51
C SER A 128 -12.06 -0.86 7.61
N GLY A 129 -12.03 -0.36 6.40
CA GLY A 129 -13.18 -0.35 5.47
C GLY A 129 -14.28 0.64 5.84
N ILE A 130 -14.00 1.57 6.78
CA ILE A 130 -14.96 2.51 7.32
C ILE A 130 -14.36 3.91 7.30
N ASN A 131 -15.14 4.88 6.83
CA ASN A 131 -14.81 6.30 6.96
C ASN A 131 -15.68 6.94 8.04
N ARG A 132 -15.04 7.67 8.97
CA ARG A 132 -15.71 8.42 10.03
C ARG A 132 -15.35 9.89 9.90
N VAL A 133 -16.37 10.74 9.89
CA VAL A 133 -16.23 12.20 9.83
C VAL A 133 -16.84 12.78 11.10
N GLU A 134 -16.06 13.52 11.86
CA GLU A 134 -16.49 14.18 13.07
C GLU A 134 -16.29 15.68 12.93
N ARG A 135 -17.34 16.48 13.14
CA ARG A 135 -17.28 17.94 13.10
C ARG A 135 -18.27 18.54 14.07
N ASP A 136 -17.79 19.44 14.91
CA ASP A 136 -18.60 20.24 15.87
C ASP A 136 -19.57 19.39 16.71
N GLY A 137 -19.12 18.21 17.16
CA GLY A 137 -19.93 17.27 17.96
C GLY A 137 -20.90 16.41 17.16
N VAL A 138 -20.93 16.53 15.83
CA VAL A 138 -21.69 15.65 14.94
C VAL A 138 -20.75 14.62 14.33
N SER A 139 -21.13 13.33 14.41
CA SER A 139 -20.38 12.24 13.81
C SER A 139 -21.19 11.58 12.71
N HIS A 140 -20.57 11.33 11.56
CA HIS A 140 -21.13 10.55 10.46
C HIS A 140 -20.16 9.43 10.09
N GLN A 141 -20.69 8.23 9.88
CA GLN A 141 -19.90 7.07 9.49
C GLN A 141 -20.55 6.37 8.30
N HIS A 142 -19.71 5.92 7.36
CA HIS A 142 -20.17 5.11 6.23
C HIS A 142 -19.12 4.09 5.82
N ASP A 143 -19.56 3.05 5.14
CA ASP A 143 -18.66 2.05 4.56
C ASP A 143 -17.81 2.67 3.45
N ALA A 144 -16.50 2.40 3.52
CA ALA A 144 -15.51 2.83 2.54
C ALA A 144 -14.54 1.67 2.22
N ARG A 145 -15.09 0.54 1.79
CA ARG A 145 -14.30 -0.62 1.35
C ARG A 145 -13.71 -0.32 -0.01
N ILE A 146 -12.49 0.17 -0.02
CA ILE A 146 -11.79 0.63 -1.21
C ILE A 146 -10.59 -0.27 -1.50
N THR A 147 -10.28 -0.49 -2.76
CA THR A 147 -8.99 -1.01 -3.19
C THR A 147 -8.05 0.19 -3.36
N LEU A 148 -7.21 0.46 -2.36
CA LEU A 148 -6.25 1.54 -2.40
C LEU A 148 -5.04 1.14 -3.25
N ILE A 149 -4.68 1.96 -4.23
CA ILE A 149 -3.48 1.78 -5.06
C ILE A 149 -2.71 3.09 -5.04
N GLY A 150 -1.56 3.09 -4.35
CA GLY A 150 -0.61 4.19 -4.36
C GLY A 150 0.54 3.89 -5.32
N THR A 151 1.00 4.90 -6.06
CA THR A 151 2.22 4.79 -6.85
C THR A 151 3.29 5.72 -6.32
N MET A 152 4.55 5.36 -6.52
CA MET A 152 5.69 6.15 -6.10
C MET A 152 6.79 6.04 -7.15
N ASN A 153 7.49 7.17 -7.38
CA ASN A 153 8.75 7.18 -8.09
C ASN A 153 9.87 7.45 -7.07
N PRO A 154 10.83 6.54 -6.88
CA PRO A 154 11.89 6.72 -5.89
C PRO A 154 12.79 7.94 -6.15
N GLU A 155 12.81 8.47 -7.38
CA GLU A 155 13.56 9.69 -7.73
C GLU A 155 12.92 10.97 -7.17
N GLU A 156 11.61 10.95 -6.88
CA GLU A 156 10.83 12.11 -6.40
C GLU A 156 10.70 12.15 -4.89
N GLY A 157 11.29 11.20 -4.19
CA GLY A 157 11.27 11.08 -2.74
C GLY A 157 10.73 9.73 -2.27
N GLN A 158 10.79 9.51 -0.97
CA GLN A 158 10.36 8.29 -0.33
C GLN A 158 9.28 8.58 0.70
N LEU A 159 8.37 7.64 0.90
CA LEU A 159 7.46 7.64 2.04
C LEU A 159 8.25 7.43 3.33
N ARG A 160 7.77 8.05 4.40
CA ARG A 160 8.30 7.77 5.75
C ARG A 160 8.15 6.29 6.07
N PRO A 161 9.13 5.66 6.74
CA PRO A 161 9.08 4.22 7.06
C PRO A 161 7.79 3.79 7.76
N GLN A 162 7.24 4.65 8.62
CA GLN A 162 6.00 4.41 9.36
C GLN A 162 4.77 4.32 8.44
N LEU A 163 4.71 5.14 7.37
CA LEU A 163 3.64 5.10 6.38
C LEU A 163 3.84 3.93 5.42
N LEU A 164 5.09 3.66 5.06
CA LEU A 164 5.46 2.56 4.19
C LEU A 164 5.04 1.21 4.79
N ASP A 165 5.32 0.97 6.09
CA ASP A 165 4.91 -0.26 6.81
C ASP A 165 3.39 -0.46 6.83
N ARG A 166 2.59 0.61 6.75
CA ARG A 166 1.13 0.54 6.80
C ARG A 166 0.50 0.06 5.49
N PHE A 167 1.19 0.21 4.34
CA PHE A 167 0.73 -0.42 3.11
C PHE A 167 0.75 -1.96 3.24
N GLY A 168 -0.30 -2.61 2.75
CA GLY A 168 -0.41 -4.06 2.79
C GLY A 168 0.61 -4.73 1.87
N LEU A 169 0.50 -4.46 0.59
CA LEU A 169 1.36 -5.06 -0.43
C LEU A 169 2.26 -4.02 -1.08
N PHE A 170 3.46 -4.45 -1.44
CA PHE A 170 4.45 -3.62 -2.11
C PHE A 170 4.94 -4.31 -3.39
N VAL A 171 5.04 -3.54 -4.47
CA VAL A 171 5.59 -4.03 -5.73
C VAL A 171 6.64 -3.05 -6.22
N ARG A 172 7.86 -3.54 -6.42
CA ARG A 172 8.91 -2.78 -7.09
C ARG A 172 8.95 -3.15 -8.55
N LEU A 173 8.71 -2.17 -9.41
CA LEU A 173 8.81 -2.33 -10.85
C LEU A 173 10.19 -1.88 -11.31
N GLU A 174 10.86 -2.77 -11.99
CA GLU A 174 12.12 -2.48 -12.64
C GLU A 174 11.91 -2.11 -14.12
N ASN A 175 12.93 -1.53 -14.72
CA ASN A 175 12.94 -1.35 -16.17
C ASN A 175 12.87 -2.71 -16.86
N VAL A 176 12.08 -2.82 -17.93
CA VAL A 176 11.94 -4.06 -18.69
C VAL A 176 13.32 -4.55 -19.18
N PRO A 177 13.83 -5.66 -18.64
CA PRO A 177 15.22 -6.09 -18.89
C PRO A 177 15.42 -6.68 -20.28
N SER A 178 14.37 -7.27 -20.86
CA SER A 178 14.44 -7.99 -22.12
C SER A 178 13.96 -7.16 -23.31
N THR A 179 14.78 -7.07 -24.35
CA THR A 179 14.40 -6.43 -25.64
C THR A 179 13.16 -7.11 -26.25
N ALA A 180 13.03 -8.41 -26.10
CA ALA A 180 11.88 -9.16 -26.61
C ALA A 180 10.59 -8.74 -25.88
N MET A 181 10.61 -8.67 -24.56
CA MET A 181 9.49 -8.20 -23.74
C MET A 181 9.14 -6.75 -24.05
N ARG A 182 10.14 -5.87 -24.15
CA ARG A 182 9.94 -4.48 -24.52
C ARG A 182 9.25 -4.32 -25.86
N LYS A 183 9.68 -5.11 -26.86
CA LYS A 183 9.04 -5.18 -28.19
C LYS A 183 7.60 -5.67 -28.10
N ALA A 184 7.31 -6.69 -27.30
CA ALA A 184 5.95 -7.20 -27.07
C ALA A 184 5.04 -6.11 -26.50
N ILE A 185 5.43 -5.48 -25.39
CA ILE A 185 4.67 -4.40 -24.75
C ILE A 185 4.35 -3.26 -25.74
N VAL A 186 5.35 -2.82 -26.52
CA VAL A 186 5.16 -1.75 -27.50
C VAL A 186 4.18 -2.18 -28.60
N LYS A 187 4.30 -3.41 -29.14
CA LYS A 187 3.39 -3.93 -30.14
C LYS A 187 1.95 -4.02 -29.63
N THR A 188 1.77 -4.55 -28.42
CA THR A 188 0.46 -4.66 -27.75
C THR A 188 -0.17 -3.27 -27.55
N ARG A 189 0.63 -2.29 -27.13
CA ARG A 189 0.15 -0.91 -26.98
C ARG A 189 -0.23 -0.29 -28.32
N MET A 190 0.59 -0.43 -29.35
CA MET A 190 0.29 0.09 -30.71
C MET A 190 -0.96 -0.56 -31.32
N ALA A 191 -1.17 -1.85 -31.08
CA ALA A 191 -2.37 -2.55 -31.53
C ALA A 191 -3.64 -1.98 -30.85
N PHE A 192 -3.57 -1.72 -29.55
CA PHE A 192 -4.66 -1.05 -28.83
C PHE A 192 -4.91 0.37 -29.34
N ASP A 193 -3.87 1.17 -29.55
CA ASP A 193 -4.01 2.56 -30.02
C ASP A 193 -4.59 2.65 -31.45
N ALA A 194 -4.31 1.64 -32.29
CA ALA A 194 -4.84 1.56 -33.67
C ALA A 194 -6.34 1.21 -33.71
N ASP A 195 -6.82 0.29 -32.87
CA ASP A 195 -8.23 -0.10 -32.78
C ASP A 195 -8.57 -0.51 -31.33
N PRO A 196 -8.87 0.44 -30.44
CA PRO A 196 -9.20 0.13 -29.05
C PRO A 196 -10.40 -0.80 -28.88
N ARG A 197 -11.42 -0.67 -29.75
CA ARG A 197 -12.65 -1.47 -29.65
C ARG A 197 -12.42 -2.91 -30.11
N GLY A 198 -11.78 -3.11 -31.26
CA GLY A 198 -11.43 -4.45 -31.77
C GLY A 198 -10.44 -5.15 -30.84
N PHE A 199 -9.45 -4.42 -30.31
CA PHE A 199 -8.50 -4.95 -29.33
C PHE A 199 -9.19 -5.41 -28.06
N PHE A 200 -10.09 -4.59 -27.50
CA PHE A 200 -10.86 -4.98 -26.31
C PHE A 200 -11.76 -6.19 -26.59
N ALA A 201 -12.43 -6.21 -27.73
CA ALA A 201 -13.27 -7.34 -28.13
C ALA A 201 -12.48 -8.66 -28.24
N ALA A 202 -11.25 -8.61 -28.74
CA ALA A 202 -10.36 -9.79 -28.79
C ALA A 202 -10.00 -10.34 -27.41
N HIS A 203 -9.94 -9.50 -26.38
CA HIS A 203 -9.64 -9.89 -25.00
C HIS A 203 -10.89 -10.10 -24.12
N ALA A 204 -12.10 -9.84 -24.64
CA ALA A 204 -13.33 -9.82 -23.86
C ALA A 204 -13.61 -11.12 -23.10
N ASN A 205 -13.38 -12.28 -23.73
CA ASN A 205 -13.60 -13.58 -23.08
C ASN A 205 -12.63 -13.82 -21.91
N ALA A 206 -11.34 -13.49 -22.09
CA ALA A 206 -10.34 -13.62 -21.03
C ALA A 206 -10.61 -12.63 -19.88
N GLN A 207 -11.03 -11.42 -20.22
CA GLN A 207 -11.40 -10.39 -19.26
C GLN A 207 -12.62 -10.82 -18.44
N ALA A 208 -13.66 -11.33 -19.07
CA ALA A 208 -14.87 -11.82 -18.41
C ALA A 208 -14.57 -13.04 -17.52
N ALA A 209 -13.74 -13.98 -17.98
CA ALA A 209 -13.32 -15.12 -17.17
C ALA A 209 -12.54 -14.69 -15.93
N LEU A 210 -11.62 -13.73 -16.06
CA LEU A 210 -10.87 -13.20 -14.91
C LEU A 210 -11.77 -12.44 -13.95
N ALA A 211 -12.69 -11.61 -14.45
CA ALA A 211 -13.67 -10.91 -13.62
C ALA A 211 -14.55 -11.89 -12.84
N ALA A 212 -15.01 -12.96 -13.46
CA ALA A 212 -15.79 -14.00 -12.79
C ALA A 212 -14.96 -14.72 -11.71
N ARG A 213 -13.68 -15.00 -11.96
CA ARG A 213 -12.77 -15.58 -10.94
C ARG A 213 -12.59 -14.65 -9.76
N VAL A 214 -12.37 -13.35 -9.98
CA VAL A 214 -12.25 -12.35 -8.91
C VAL A 214 -13.54 -12.28 -8.10
N ALA A 215 -14.70 -12.25 -8.75
CA ALA A 215 -16.01 -12.21 -8.09
C ALA A 215 -16.26 -13.47 -7.26
N ALA A 216 -15.96 -14.65 -7.79
CA ALA A 216 -16.06 -15.92 -7.07
C ALA A 216 -15.13 -15.96 -5.85
N ALA A 217 -13.86 -15.54 -6.01
CA ALA A 217 -12.88 -15.45 -4.93
C ALA A 217 -13.34 -14.54 -3.79
N ARG A 218 -13.92 -13.37 -4.11
CA ARG A 218 -14.52 -12.46 -3.10
C ARG A 218 -15.66 -13.13 -2.35
N GLY A 219 -16.48 -13.92 -3.03
CA GLY A 219 -17.63 -14.61 -2.43
C GLY A 219 -17.25 -15.69 -1.44
N VAL A 220 -16.13 -16.40 -1.67
CA VAL A 220 -15.67 -17.51 -0.82
C VAL A 220 -14.63 -17.11 0.21
N LEU A 221 -14.10 -15.89 0.13
CA LEU A 221 -12.94 -15.44 0.91
C LEU A 221 -13.07 -15.74 2.41
N VAL A 222 -14.24 -15.46 3.01
CA VAL A 222 -14.48 -15.62 4.45
C VAL A 222 -14.52 -17.09 4.86
N ALA A 223 -14.88 -17.99 3.94
CA ALA A 223 -14.99 -19.44 4.22
C ALA A 223 -13.62 -20.16 4.18
N ILE A 224 -12.60 -19.55 3.55
CA ILE A 224 -11.28 -20.16 3.42
C ILE A 224 -10.57 -20.17 4.77
N GLN A 225 -10.06 -21.34 5.15
CA GLN A 225 -9.46 -21.60 6.44
C GLN A 225 -7.93 -21.50 6.40
N TRP A 226 -7.36 -21.16 7.55
CA TRP A 226 -5.92 -21.19 7.79
C TRP A 226 -5.57 -22.36 8.71
N PRO A 227 -4.87 -23.40 8.25
CA PRO A 227 -4.29 -24.41 9.13
C PRO A 227 -3.21 -23.79 10.04
N ASP A 228 -3.03 -24.32 11.27
CA ASP A 228 -2.01 -23.83 12.20
C ASP A 228 -0.60 -23.84 11.61
N ALA A 229 -0.26 -24.84 10.83
CA ALA A 229 1.02 -24.91 10.13
C ALA A 229 1.29 -23.72 9.18
N VAL A 230 0.24 -23.08 8.67
CA VAL A 230 0.36 -21.85 7.87
C VAL A 230 0.71 -20.65 8.75
N HIS A 231 0.13 -20.58 9.96
CA HIS A 231 0.50 -19.54 10.93
C HIS A 231 1.95 -19.66 11.35
N ASP A 232 2.43 -20.90 11.63
CA ASP A 232 3.82 -21.17 11.97
C ASP A 232 4.78 -20.74 10.85
N GLN A 233 4.44 -21.07 9.60
CA GLN A 233 5.26 -20.67 8.45
C GLN A 233 5.31 -19.15 8.28
N VAL A 234 4.19 -18.45 8.39
CA VAL A 234 4.13 -17.00 8.29
C VAL A 234 4.95 -16.34 9.38
N ALA A 235 4.80 -16.79 10.63
CA ALA A 235 5.57 -16.28 11.77
C ALA A 235 7.08 -16.47 11.56
N GLN A 236 7.50 -17.65 11.07
CA GLN A 236 8.91 -17.92 10.76
C GLN A 236 9.44 -16.99 9.67
N LEU A 237 8.69 -16.80 8.56
CA LEU A 237 9.10 -15.90 7.48
C LEU A 237 9.21 -14.45 7.94
N CYS A 238 8.29 -13.96 8.78
CA CYS A 238 8.34 -12.62 9.33
C CYS A 238 9.53 -12.44 10.28
N GLN A 239 9.83 -13.45 11.11
CA GLN A 239 10.98 -13.46 11.99
C GLN A 239 12.30 -13.47 11.20
N ASP A 240 12.43 -14.32 10.19
CA ASP A 240 13.61 -14.41 9.32
C ASP A 240 13.82 -13.10 8.52
N ALA A 241 12.75 -12.41 8.19
CA ALA A 241 12.79 -11.10 7.54
C ALA A 241 13.14 -9.93 8.49
N GLY A 242 13.21 -10.19 9.80
CA GLY A 242 13.48 -9.18 10.82
C GLY A 242 12.40 -8.12 10.94
N VAL A 243 11.13 -8.49 10.70
CA VAL A 243 10.00 -7.53 10.71
C VAL A 243 9.60 -7.21 12.14
N GLU A 244 9.34 -5.94 12.41
CA GLU A 244 8.84 -5.49 13.72
C GLU A 244 7.31 -5.61 13.80
N GLY A 245 6.83 -6.12 14.94
CA GLY A 245 5.40 -6.29 15.20
C GLY A 245 4.76 -7.42 14.38
N VAL A 246 3.43 -7.47 14.39
CA VAL A 246 2.63 -8.57 13.78
C VAL A 246 1.81 -8.12 12.56
N ARG A 247 2.04 -6.91 12.05
CA ARG A 247 1.28 -6.40 10.90
C ARG A 247 1.58 -7.19 9.63
N ALA A 248 2.85 -7.52 9.40
CA ALA A 248 3.26 -8.31 8.24
C ALA A 248 2.62 -9.71 8.26
N ASP A 249 2.55 -10.34 9.43
CA ASP A 249 1.89 -11.65 9.62
C ASP A 249 0.42 -11.58 9.18
N LEU A 250 -0.31 -10.58 9.67
CA LEU A 250 -1.72 -10.39 9.33
C LEU A 250 -1.92 -10.13 7.83
N VAL A 251 -1.08 -9.29 7.23
CA VAL A 251 -1.14 -9.01 5.80
C VAL A 251 -0.82 -10.27 4.99
N MET A 252 0.23 -11.00 5.35
CA MET A 252 0.63 -12.21 4.64
C MET A 252 -0.44 -13.30 4.71
N LEU A 253 -1.04 -13.52 5.89
CA LEU A 253 -2.17 -14.46 6.06
C LEU A 253 -3.37 -14.06 5.20
N ARG A 254 -3.74 -12.78 5.19
CA ARG A 254 -4.84 -12.27 4.34
C ARG A 254 -4.52 -12.40 2.85
N ALA A 255 -3.30 -12.04 2.43
CA ALA A 255 -2.87 -12.15 1.05
C ALA A 255 -2.84 -13.61 0.58
N ALA A 256 -2.32 -14.52 1.40
CA ALA A 256 -2.31 -15.96 1.12
C ALA A 256 -3.75 -16.52 1.01
N ARG A 257 -4.66 -16.04 1.86
CA ARG A 257 -6.09 -16.39 1.74
C ARG A 257 -6.71 -15.89 0.44
N ALA A 258 -6.46 -14.65 0.07
CA ALA A 258 -6.92 -14.08 -1.19
C ALA A 258 -6.34 -14.84 -2.40
N HIS A 259 -5.07 -15.28 -2.30
CA HIS A 259 -4.42 -16.09 -3.32
C HIS A 259 -5.07 -17.48 -3.42
N ALA A 260 -5.30 -18.17 -2.30
CA ALA A 260 -6.01 -19.46 -2.26
C ALA A 260 -7.42 -19.34 -2.88
N ALA A 261 -8.17 -18.26 -2.54
CA ALA A 261 -9.47 -17.94 -3.13
C ALA A 261 -9.40 -17.79 -4.65
N LEU A 262 -8.43 -17.04 -5.15
CA LEU A 262 -8.20 -16.81 -6.58
C LEU A 262 -7.89 -18.12 -7.32
N GLN A 263 -7.23 -19.06 -6.64
CA GLN A 263 -6.92 -20.39 -7.16
C GLN A 263 -8.03 -21.43 -6.93
N GLY A 264 -9.15 -21.04 -6.32
CA GLY A 264 -10.30 -21.93 -6.07
C GLY A 264 -10.04 -22.98 -4.98
N ARG A 265 -9.13 -22.70 -4.03
CA ARG A 265 -8.85 -23.60 -2.90
C ARG A 265 -9.68 -23.24 -1.68
N GLU A 266 -10.07 -24.24 -0.90
CA GLU A 266 -10.84 -24.09 0.33
C GLU A 266 -9.97 -23.82 1.57
N GLN A 267 -8.67 -24.09 1.47
CA GLN A 267 -7.69 -23.87 2.52
C GLN A 267 -6.43 -23.20 1.97
N VAL A 268 -5.80 -22.40 2.82
CA VAL A 268 -4.50 -21.81 2.53
C VAL A 268 -3.41 -22.88 2.63
N THR A 269 -2.47 -22.86 1.69
CA THR A 269 -1.33 -23.78 1.62
C THR A 269 -0.01 -23.02 1.70
N PHE A 270 1.09 -23.74 1.90
CA PHE A 270 2.44 -23.17 1.87
C PHE A 270 2.77 -22.47 0.54
N VAL A 271 2.23 -22.98 -0.55
CA VAL A 271 2.40 -22.37 -1.88
C VAL A 271 1.77 -20.98 -1.94
N ASP A 272 0.61 -20.80 -1.28
CA ASP A 272 -0.06 -19.51 -1.21
C ASP A 272 0.75 -18.49 -0.41
N VAL A 273 1.35 -18.91 0.71
CA VAL A 273 2.22 -18.08 1.53
C VAL A 273 3.47 -17.65 0.74
N GLN A 274 4.14 -18.59 0.09
CA GLN A 274 5.32 -18.30 -0.73
C GLN A 274 5.01 -17.33 -1.88
N ALA A 275 3.86 -17.49 -2.54
CA ALA A 275 3.45 -16.63 -3.65
C ALA A 275 3.26 -15.16 -3.26
N VAL A 276 2.95 -14.89 -1.98
CA VAL A 276 2.67 -13.53 -1.47
C VAL A 276 3.75 -12.97 -0.56
N ALA A 277 4.70 -13.79 -0.12
CA ALA A 277 5.71 -13.42 0.87
C ALA A 277 6.49 -12.16 0.45
N GLU A 278 6.99 -12.13 -0.78
CA GLU A 278 7.74 -10.97 -1.29
C GLU A 278 6.86 -9.71 -1.36
N LEU A 279 5.62 -9.83 -1.78
CA LEU A 279 4.68 -8.70 -1.84
C LEU A 279 4.38 -8.10 -0.45
N ALA A 280 4.41 -8.92 0.60
CA ALA A 280 4.14 -8.49 1.96
C ALA A 280 5.41 -8.01 2.70
N LEU A 281 6.60 -8.54 2.36
CA LEU A 281 7.83 -8.35 3.14
C LEU A 281 8.84 -7.38 2.51
N ALA A 282 8.79 -7.16 1.18
CA ALA A 282 9.85 -6.42 0.47
C ALA A 282 10.13 -5.02 1.07
N HIS A 283 9.10 -4.33 1.56
CA HIS A 283 9.20 -2.98 2.13
C HIS A 283 9.35 -2.96 3.65
N ARG A 284 9.32 -4.14 4.30
CA ARG A 284 9.37 -4.30 5.77
C ARG A 284 10.67 -4.91 6.26
N ARG A 285 11.47 -5.50 5.37
CA ARG A 285 12.76 -6.11 5.75
C ARG A 285 13.68 -5.06 6.35
N THR A 286 14.21 -5.35 7.54
CA THR A 286 15.24 -4.52 8.13
C THR A 286 16.52 -4.67 7.31
N GLN A 287 17.18 -3.58 6.95
CA GLN A 287 18.46 -3.63 6.25
C GLN A 287 19.48 -4.40 7.11
N GLY A 288 19.78 -5.64 6.74
CA GLY A 288 20.69 -6.53 7.47
C GLY A 288 20.27 -7.99 7.53
N ALA A 289 19.02 -8.34 7.19
CA ALA A 289 18.65 -9.75 7.05
C ALA A 289 19.31 -10.35 5.80
N PRO A 290 19.94 -11.54 5.88
CA PRO A 290 20.61 -12.14 4.73
C PRO A 290 19.59 -12.41 3.61
N GLN A 291 19.79 -11.78 2.48
CA GLN A 291 19.11 -12.19 1.25
C GLN A 291 19.57 -13.60 0.95
N SER A 292 18.66 -14.57 0.92
CA SER A 292 18.92 -15.91 0.43
C SER A 292 19.33 -15.78 -1.05
N GLN A 293 20.64 -15.77 -1.27
CA GLN A 293 21.20 -15.92 -2.62
C GLN A 293 20.89 -17.36 -3.05
N GLU A 294 19.94 -17.50 -3.96
CA GLU A 294 19.84 -18.72 -4.76
C GLU A 294 21.14 -18.90 -5.56
N GLY A 295 21.85 -19.96 -5.21
CA GLY A 295 22.72 -20.77 -6.02
C GLY A 295 23.68 -20.11 -6.99
N ASP A 296 24.89 -19.79 -6.53
CA ASP A 296 26.06 -19.79 -7.40
C ASP A 296 26.85 -21.07 -7.07
N GLU A 297 26.83 -22.03 -8.00
CA GLU A 297 27.65 -23.26 -7.93
C GLU A 297 29.12 -22.90 -8.01
N PRO A 298 29.99 -23.52 -7.20
CA PRO A 298 31.42 -23.29 -7.27
C PRO A 298 32.05 -24.10 -8.44
N SER A 299 32.66 -23.42 -9.39
CA SER A 299 33.59 -24.03 -10.35
C SER A 299 34.97 -24.21 -9.73
N PRO A 300 35.69 -25.32 -10.07
CA PRO A 300 36.85 -25.75 -9.31
C PRO A 300 38.17 -25.07 -9.73
N GLU A 301 39.05 -25.08 -8.73
CA GLU A 301 40.43 -24.60 -8.68
C GLU A 301 41.32 -25.01 -9.85
N SER A 302 42.24 -24.13 -10.24
CA SER A 302 43.57 -24.57 -10.72
C SER A 302 44.65 -23.69 -10.08
N GLY A 303 45.60 -24.35 -9.43
CA GLY A 303 46.61 -23.78 -8.60
C GLY A 303 47.81 -23.19 -9.35
N GLY A 304 48.65 -22.51 -8.60
CA GLY A 304 49.98 -22.01 -9.03
C GLY A 304 50.65 -21.21 -7.95
N ALA A 305 51.63 -21.84 -7.29
CA ALA A 305 52.48 -21.32 -6.23
C ALA A 305 53.53 -20.35 -6.73
N GLN A 306 54.00 -19.46 -5.88
CA GLN A 306 55.37 -19.25 -5.39
C GLN A 306 55.68 -17.81 -5.00
N THR A 307 55.98 -17.63 -3.72
CA THR A 307 57.26 -17.14 -3.08
C THR A 307 57.77 -15.74 -3.40
N SER A 308 57.91 -14.89 -2.44
CA SER A 308 59.08 -14.51 -1.63
C SER A 308 59.03 -13.04 -1.20
N GLN A 309 59.27 -12.86 0.09
CA GLN A 309 59.75 -11.64 0.76
C GLN A 309 61.24 -11.41 0.43
N PRO A 310 61.99 -10.41 0.99
CA PRO A 310 61.68 -9.23 1.81
C PRO A 310 62.58 -8.00 1.57
N SER A 311 62.57 -7.05 2.52
CA SER A 311 63.58 -6.02 2.89
C SER A 311 63.59 -4.72 2.05
N GLY A 312 63.80 -3.54 2.57
CA GLY A 312 64.25 -3.00 3.83
C GLY A 312 64.49 -1.49 3.72
N GLN A 313 64.41 -0.87 4.85
CA GLN A 313 65.24 0.23 5.36
C GLN A 313 65.12 1.69 4.81
N ARG A 314 64.72 2.58 5.78
CA ARG A 314 65.42 3.79 6.27
C ARG A 314 65.61 4.96 5.27
N ALA A 315 65.43 6.19 5.64
CA ALA A 315 65.79 7.02 6.79
C ALA A 315 65.32 8.48 6.55
N ASP A 316 64.93 9.12 7.63
CA ASP A 316 65.42 10.42 8.15
C ASP A 316 65.41 11.67 7.27
N GLN A 317 64.81 12.71 7.76
CA GLN A 317 65.34 13.95 8.35
C GLN A 317 64.33 15.10 8.25
N ARG A 318 63.88 15.58 9.44
CA ARG A 318 64.18 16.93 10.03
C ARG A 318 63.78 18.15 9.22
N ALA A 319 63.00 18.92 9.80
CA ALA A 319 63.00 20.11 10.70
C ALA A 319 62.32 21.25 9.96
N ASP A 320 61.64 22.21 10.40
CA ASP A 320 61.63 23.00 11.62
C ASP A 320 60.48 24.06 11.50
N GLN A 321 59.90 24.44 12.64
CA GLN A 321 59.40 25.78 12.98
C GLN A 321 58.35 26.45 12.07
N SER A 322 57.23 26.95 12.51
CA SER A 322 56.98 27.83 13.67
C SER A 322 55.47 28.14 13.78
N THR A 323 55.00 28.13 14.97
CA THR A 323 54.03 29.06 15.59
C THR A 323 53.04 29.83 14.74
N ASP A 324 51.73 29.59 14.91
CA ASP A 324 50.90 30.66 15.46
C ASP A 324 49.62 30.09 16.07
N ALA A 325 49.34 30.57 17.28
CA ALA A 325 48.21 30.24 18.10
C ALA A 325 46.99 31.07 17.67
N GLN A 326 45.87 30.41 17.35
CA GLN A 326 44.59 31.07 17.43
C GLN A 326 43.54 30.18 18.10
N GLN A 327 43.01 30.77 19.15
CA GLN A 327 42.09 30.28 20.14
C GLN A 327 40.79 29.67 19.56
N ALA A 328 40.42 28.49 20.03
CA ALA A 328 39.08 27.92 19.92
C ALA A 328 38.12 28.68 20.85
N PRO A 329 36.86 28.92 20.42
CA PRO A 329 35.83 29.45 21.29
C PRO A 329 35.30 28.36 22.25
N PRO A 330 34.84 28.75 23.45
CA PRO A 330 34.48 27.82 24.51
C PRO A 330 33.10 27.15 24.25
N SER A 331 33.05 25.89 24.61
CA SER A 331 31.80 25.08 24.64
C SER A 331 30.77 25.69 25.59
N PRO A 332 29.49 25.74 25.26
CA PRO A 332 28.47 26.15 26.20
C PRO A 332 28.22 25.11 27.29
N GLN A 333 28.20 25.56 28.51
CA GLN A 333 27.81 24.81 29.70
C GLN A 333 26.31 24.47 29.67
N PRO A 334 25.89 23.33 30.26
CA PRO A 334 24.47 22.99 30.32
C PRO A 334 23.74 23.92 31.30
N ALA A 335 22.74 24.62 30.79
CA ALA A 335 21.83 25.41 31.57
C ALA A 335 20.87 24.51 32.36
N ASN A 336 20.79 24.79 33.63
CA ASN A 336 19.84 24.39 34.68
C ASN A 336 18.64 23.53 34.25
N ALA A 337 18.57 22.37 34.87
CA ALA A 337 17.36 21.59 35.03
C ALA A 337 16.31 22.43 35.78
N GLN A 338 15.34 22.96 35.04
CA GLN A 338 14.09 23.47 35.66
C GLN A 338 13.18 22.26 35.87
N THR A 339 12.94 21.97 37.11
CA THR A 339 11.90 21.08 37.64
C THR A 339 10.57 21.39 36.99
N TRP A 340 10.05 20.41 36.22
CA TRP A 340 8.66 20.44 35.77
C TRP A 340 7.78 20.21 36.98
N GLY A 341 6.87 21.19 37.23
CA GLY A 341 5.95 21.15 38.35
C GLY A 341 5.10 19.89 38.32
N GLU A 342 4.95 19.30 39.51
CA GLU A 342 4.01 18.21 39.78
C GLU A 342 2.60 18.61 39.30
N MET A 343 2.10 17.93 38.27
CA MET A 343 0.69 18.00 37.91
C MET A 343 -0.10 17.21 38.93
N SER A 344 -0.96 17.90 39.68
CA SER A 344 -1.93 17.28 40.61
C SER A 344 -2.76 16.23 39.84
N ALA A 345 -2.93 15.05 40.45
CA ALA A 345 -3.77 14.00 39.93
C ALA A 345 -5.21 14.51 39.66
N PRO A 346 -5.83 14.11 38.53
CA PRO A 346 -7.19 14.52 38.21
C PRO A 346 -8.15 13.99 39.29
N GLN A 347 -8.93 14.90 39.91
CA GLN A 347 -10.00 14.52 40.83
C GLN A 347 -11.16 13.89 40.03
N ALA A 348 -11.58 12.71 40.46
CA ALA A 348 -12.75 12.04 39.89
C ALA A 348 -14.03 12.85 40.17
N VAL A 349 -14.71 13.29 39.11
CA VAL A 349 -16.02 13.93 39.21
C VAL A 349 -17.09 12.85 39.28
N PRO A 350 -18.01 12.85 40.29
CA PRO A 350 -19.04 11.81 40.37
C PRO A 350 -20.03 11.94 39.22
N ILE A 351 -20.26 10.85 38.53
CA ILE A 351 -21.27 10.73 37.46
C ILE A 351 -22.66 10.81 38.12
N GLN A 352 -23.37 11.91 37.89
CA GLN A 352 -24.79 11.98 38.26
C GLN A 352 -25.59 11.03 37.39
N THR A 353 -26.35 10.16 38.03
CA THR A 353 -27.22 9.14 37.44
C THR A 353 -28.21 9.77 36.45
N VAL A 354 -28.10 9.41 35.17
CA VAL A 354 -29.05 9.82 34.14
C VAL A 354 -30.37 9.08 34.40
N LYS A 355 -31.45 9.85 34.61
CA LYS A 355 -32.81 9.27 34.73
C LYS A 355 -33.20 8.51 33.49
N ALA A 356 -33.63 7.24 33.66
CA ALA A 356 -34.14 6.40 32.63
C ALA A 356 -35.34 7.04 31.91
N LEU A 357 -35.24 7.17 30.58
CA LEU A 357 -36.32 7.62 29.72
C LEU A 357 -37.44 6.54 29.70
N ARG A 358 -38.70 6.96 29.93
CA ARG A 358 -39.87 6.08 29.86
C ARG A 358 -40.11 5.61 28.42
N PRO A 359 -40.52 4.34 28.22
CA PRO A 359 -40.84 3.84 26.89
C PRO A 359 -42.11 4.50 26.33
N PHE A 360 -42.07 4.84 25.04
CA PHE A 360 -43.23 5.35 24.30
C PHE A 360 -44.32 4.31 24.22
N SER A 361 -45.53 4.65 24.67
CA SER A 361 -46.74 3.86 24.51
C SER A 361 -47.31 4.08 23.11
N SER A 362 -47.39 3.04 22.30
CA SER A 362 -48.10 3.03 21.02
C SER A 362 -49.60 3.06 21.28
N LYS A 363 -50.31 4.16 20.92
CA LYS A 363 -51.76 4.14 20.76
C LYS A 363 -52.11 3.56 19.40
N LYS A 364 -52.81 2.44 19.39
CA LYS A 364 -53.60 1.95 18.25
C LYS A 364 -54.78 2.90 18.03
N ALA A 365 -55.02 3.30 16.82
CA ALA A 365 -56.31 3.56 16.21
C ALA A 365 -56.18 3.26 14.71
#